data_9303e1c2a515753886d654dc118eb16e
#
_entry.id   9303e1c2a515753886d654dc118eb16e
#
_cell.length_a   1.000
_cell.length_b   1.000
_cell.length_c   1.000
_cell.angle_alpha   90.00
_cell.angle_beta   90.00
_cell.angle_gamma   90.00
#
_symmetry.space_group_name_H-M   'P 1'
#
loop_
_entity.id
_entity.type
_entity.pdbx_description
1 polymer ?
#
loop_
_entity_poly.entity_id
_entity_poly.type
_entity_poly.pdbx_seq_one_letter_code
_entity_poly.pdbx_strand_id
1 'polypeptide(L)'
;MLIDKVIWQEGMLLRPQHLQHNDRYYHQQLARRSQLSPGYAWGFLRLEIDPQYLDMGKVVVNQASGVLPDGTLFEMAAPLVMEVPANSASQALYLALPMLAGHAVEVRHPAQTDVLARYSSYEVEVGDANAGEDTRCAI
;
A
#
# COMPACT_ATOMS: atom_id res chain seq x y z
N MET A 1 -7.99 -1.48 18.63
CA MET A 1 -8.84 -2.66 18.81
C MET A 1 -8.22 -3.82 18.07
N LEU A 2 -8.28 -5.05 18.59
CA LEU A 2 -7.78 -6.23 17.86
C LEU A 2 -8.86 -6.69 16.88
N ILE A 3 -8.41 -7.13 15.69
CA ILE A 3 -9.29 -7.76 14.71
C ILE A 3 -9.38 -9.25 15.08
N ASP A 4 -10.59 -9.79 15.11
CA ASP A 4 -10.82 -11.20 15.44
C ASP A 4 -10.48 -12.09 14.25
N LYS A 5 -10.08 -13.32 14.53
CA LYS A 5 -9.73 -14.31 13.52
C LYS A 5 -11.00 -14.93 12.90
N VAL A 6 -11.00 -15.13 11.58
CA VAL A 6 -12.05 -15.94 10.94
C VAL A 6 -11.88 -17.41 11.37
N ILE A 7 -12.96 -18.01 11.84
CA ILE A 7 -13.01 -19.45 12.17
C ILE A 7 -13.57 -20.19 10.96
N TRP A 8 -12.72 -20.96 10.32
CA TRP A 8 -13.07 -21.78 9.17
C TRP A 8 -13.72 -23.09 9.63
N GLN A 9 -14.90 -23.40 9.08
CA GLN A 9 -15.65 -24.61 9.38
C GLN A 9 -16.08 -25.31 8.10
N GLU A 10 -16.17 -26.62 8.13
CA GLU A 10 -16.72 -27.41 7.02
C GLU A 10 -18.17 -27.00 6.72
N GLY A 11 -18.50 -26.87 5.42
CA GLY A 11 -19.84 -26.44 5.00
C GLY A 11 -20.10 -24.91 5.11
N MET A 12 -19.14 -24.12 5.54
CA MET A 12 -19.26 -22.66 5.61
C MET A 12 -19.39 -22.06 4.21
N LEU A 13 -20.44 -21.25 3.99
CA LEU A 13 -20.55 -20.46 2.75
C LEU A 13 -19.46 -19.39 2.71
N LEU A 14 -18.51 -19.54 1.78
CA LEU A 14 -17.44 -18.59 1.57
C LEU A 14 -17.98 -17.30 0.94
N ARG A 15 -17.63 -16.17 1.54
CA ARG A 15 -17.93 -14.83 1.00
C ARG A 15 -16.65 -14.01 0.92
N PRO A 16 -16.54 -13.04 -0.02
CA PRO A 16 -15.37 -12.17 -0.12
C PRO A 16 -15.00 -11.50 1.21
N GLN A 17 -15.98 -11.14 2.03
CA GLN A 17 -15.76 -10.52 3.34
C GLN A 17 -14.98 -11.40 4.32
N HIS A 18 -15.12 -12.72 4.24
CA HIS A 18 -14.33 -13.64 5.08
C HIS A 18 -12.84 -13.57 4.70
N LEU A 19 -12.53 -13.54 3.40
CA LEU A 19 -11.16 -13.42 2.91
C LEU A 19 -10.57 -12.04 3.28
N GLN A 20 -11.28 -10.96 2.99
CA GLN A 20 -10.87 -9.60 3.35
C GLN A 20 -10.61 -9.46 4.87
N HIS A 21 -11.48 -10.02 5.71
CA HIS A 21 -11.32 -9.99 7.15
C HIS A 21 -10.10 -10.80 7.61
N ASN A 22 -9.87 -11.95 7.00
CA ASN A 22 -8.70 -12.79 7.26
C ASN A 22 -7.40 -12.06 6.90
N ASP A 23 -7.34 -11.37 5.76
CA ASP A 23 -6.19 -10.55 5.35
C ASP A 23 -5.92 -9.42 6.35
N ARG A 24 -6.95 -8.68 6.73
CA ARG A 24 -6.83 -7.61 7.75
C ARG A 24 -6.31 -8.15 9.09
N TYR A 25 -6.75 -9.34 9.49
CA TYR A 25 -6.26 -9.99 10.70
C TYR A 25 -4.75 -10.24 10.61
N TYR A 26 -4.27 -10.84 9.52
CA TYR A 26 -2.85 -11.13 9.37
C TYR A 26 -2.00 -9.86 9.19
N HIS A 27 -2.46 -8.87 8.45
CA HIS A 27 -1.79 -7.57 8.36
C HIS A 27 -1.63 -6.93 9.74
N GLN A 28 -2.66 -6.94 10.57
CA GLN A 28 -2.58 -6.41 11.93
C GLN A 28 -1.60 -7.21 12.80
N GLN A 29 -1.58 -8.53 12.68
CA GLN A 29 -0.62 -9.38 13.42
C GLN A 29 0.82 -9.06 13.03
N LEU A 30 1.11 -8.91 11.74
CA LEU A 30 2.45 -8.59 11.25
C LEU A 30 2.89 -7.19 11.70
N ALA A 31 2.03 -6.18 11.54
CA ALA A 31 2.32 -4.82 11.94
C ALA A 31 2.63 -4.72 13.45
N ARG A 32 1.85 -5.41 14.29
CA ARG A 32 2.09 -5.40 15.74
C ARG A 32 3.36 -6.14 16.15
N ARG A 33 3.69 -7.23 15.47
CA ARG A 33 4.93 -7.95 15.75
C ARG A 33 6.16 -7.14 15.35
N SER A 34 6.10 -6.43 14.22
CA SER A 34 7.19 -5.55 13.80
C SER A 34 7.42 -4.40 14.78
N GLN A 35 6.37 -3.85 15.38
CA GLN A 35 6.46 -2.81 16.41
C GLN A 35 7.15 -3.28 17.71
N LEU A 36 7.15 -4.59 17.99
CA LEU A 36 7.84 -5.16 19.15
C LEU A 36 9.31 -5.47 18.87
N SER A 37 9.76 -5.41 17.61
CA SER A 37 11.16 -5.63 17.26
C SER A 37 12.01 -4.43 17.69
N PRO A 38 13.20 -4.66 18.26
CA PRO A 38 14.11 -3.58 18.57
C PRO A 38 14.61 -2.93 17.27
N GLY A 39 14.52 -1.61 17.19
CA GLY A 39 14.96 -0.83 16.03
C GLY A 39 13.82 -0.06 15.37
N TYR A 40 14.05 0.34 14.14
CA TYR A 40 13.06 1.09 13.36
C TYR A 40 12.07 0.13 12.70
N ALA A 41 10.83 0.12 13.19
CA ALA A 41 9.77 -0.72 12.63
C ALA A 41 9.18 -0.16 11.32
N TRP A 42 9.50 1.10 10.95
CA TRP A 42 9.03 1.78 9.76
C TRP A 42 10.06 2.81 9.27
N GLY A 43 9.95 3.23 8.03
CA GLY A 43 10.83 4.19 7.38
C GLY A 43 11.17 3.79 5.95
N PHE A 44 12.05 4.55 5.33
CA PHE A 44 12.54 4.26 3.98
C PHE A 44 13.64 3.19 4.03
N LEU A 45 13.49 2.17 3.19
CA LEU A 45 14.56 1.24 2.82
C LEU A 45 15.41 1.83 1.70
N ARG A 46 14.77 2.55 0.78
CA ARG A 46 15.42 3.28 -0.30
C ARG A 46 14.69 4.60 -0.52
N LEU A 47 15.44 5.66 -0.75
CA LEU A 47 14.93 6.98 -1.12
C LEU A 47 15.94 7.66 -2.04
N GLU A 48 15.55 7.91 -3.28
CA GLU A 48 16.35 8.63 -4.26
C GLU A 48 15.62 9.89 -4.72
N ILE A 49 16.16 11.03 -4.35
CA ILE A 49 15.65 12.36 -4.75
C ILE A 49 16.64 12.92 -5.77
N ASP A 50 16.12 13.48 -6.86
CA ASP A 50 16.94 14.16 -7.85
C ASP A 50 17.19 15.62 -7.44
N PRO A 51 18.43 15.96 -7.08
CA PRO A 51 18.75 17.31 -6.61
C PRO A 51 18.69 18.38 -7.73
N GLN A 52 18.79 17.99 -9.00
CA GLN A 52 18.83 18.96 -10.11
C GLN A 52 17.52 19.73 -10.27
N TYR A 53 16.41 19.12 -9.85
CA TYR A 53 15.10 19.75 -9.95
C TYR A 53 14.77 20.69 -8.77
N LEU A 54 15.52 20.61 -7.68
CA LEU A 54 15.28 21.48 -6.51
C LEU A 54 15.47 22.95 -6.83
N ASP A 55 16.49 23.29 -7.63
CA ASP A 55 16.75 24.67 -8.09
C ASP A 55 15.65 25.20 -9.01
N MET A 56 14.86 24.29 -9.61
CA MET A 56 13.70 24.60 -10.47
C MET A 56 12.40 24.68 -9.69
N GLY A 57 12.45 24.60 -8.36
CA GLY A 57 11.26 24.57 -7.49
C GLY A 57 10.45 23.29 -7.59
N LYS A 58 11.10 22.16 -7.92
CA LYS A 58 10.45 20.85 -8.00
C LYS A 58 11.17 19.84 -7.12
N VAL A 59 10.40 18.96 -6.49
CA VAL A 59 10.93 17.77 -5.82
C VAL A 59 10.59 16.56 -6.69
N VAL A 60 11.62 15.89 -7.15
CA VAL A 60 11.50 14.65 -7.93
C VAL A 60 12.05 13.51 -7.11
N VAL A 61 11.17 12.56 -6.79
CA VAL A 61 11.54 11.30 -6.14
C VAL A 61 11.63 10.23 -7.23
N ASN A 62 12.83 9.80 -7.56
CA ASN A 62 13.05 8.80 -8.59
C ASN A 62 12.67 7.40 -8.12
N GLN A 63 13.03 7.08 -6.88
CA GLN A 63 12.69 5.80 -6.25
C GLN A 63 12.44 5.99 -4.76
N ALA A 64 11.44 5.30 -4.25
CA ALA A 64 11.26 5.14 -2.82
C ALA A 64 10.64 3.77 -2.52
N SER A 65 11.17 3.11 -1.51
CA SER A 65 10.59 1.90 -0.94
C SER A 65 10.76 1.90 0.57
N GLY A 66 9.90 1.19 1.27
CA GLY A 66 9.98 1.17 2.71
C GLY A 66 8.77 0.56 3.40
N VAL A 67 8.64 0.88 4.67
CA VAL A 67 7.53 0.45 5.53
C VAL A 67 6.87 1.67 6.12
N LEU A 68 5.57 1.79 5.98
CA LEU A 68 4.77 2.86 6.60
C LEU A 68 4.53 2.57 8.10
N PRO A 69 4.14 3.58 8.90
CA PRO A 69 3.91 3.39 10.34
C PRO A 69 2.85 2.34 10.69
N ASP A 70 1.95 2.02 9.78
CA ASP A 70 0.94 0.97 9.94
C ASP A 70 1.44 -0.44 9.54
N GLY A 71 2.72 -0.57 9.19
CA GLY A 71 3.36 -1.82 8.78
C GLY A 71 3.21 -2.15 7.29
N THR A 72 2.61 -1.26 6.49
CA THR A 72 2.46 -1.48 5.05
C THR A 72 3.78 -1.30 4.34
N LEU A 73 4.18 -2.32 3.60
CA LEU A 73 5.28 -2.22 2.65
C LEU A 73 4.83 -1.39 1.44
N PHE A 74 5.72 -0.54 0.95
CA PHE A 74 5.50 0.21 -0.27
C PHE A 74 6.74 0.21 -1.16
N GLU A 75 6.51 0.25 -2.44
CA GLU A 75 7.52 0.46 -3.47
C GLU A 75 6.91 1.30 -4.59
N MET A 76 7.62 2.35 -5.00
CA MET A 76 7.16 3.21 -6.07
C MET A 76 7.38 2.55 -7.43
N ALA A 77 6.32 2.45 -8.22
CA ALA A 77 6.37 1.90 -9.57
C ALA A 77 6.89 2.92 -10.61
N ALA A 78 6.81 4.21 -10.32
CA ALA A 78 7.23 5.30 -11.21
C ALA A 78 7.66 6.53 -10.41
N PRO A 79 8.52 7.40 -10.96
CA PRO A 79 8.92 8.63 -10.31
C PRO A 79 7.74 9.55 -9.97
N LEU A 80 7.81 10.20 -8.82
CA LEU A 80 6.86 11.22 -8.40
C LEU A 80 7.48 12.61 -8.53
N VAL A 81 6.71 13.52 -9.11
CA VAL A 81 7.10 14.93 -9.28
C VAL A 81 6.11 15.81 -8.53
N MET A 82 6.63 16.68 -7.66
CA MET A 82 5.83 17.67 -6.96
C MET A 82 6.42 19.06 -7.20
N GLU A 83 5.57 20.03 -7.55
CA GLU A 83 5.96 21.43 -7.61
C GLU A 83 5.88 22.06 -6.21
N VAL A 84 6.94 22.74 -5.84
CA VAL A 84 7.01 23.47 -4.56
C VAL A 84 6.43 24.87 -4.77
N PRO A 85 5.38 25.27 -4.03
CA PRO A 85 4.81 26.61 -4.18
C PRO A 85 5.85 27.70 -3.91
N ALA A 86 5.79 28.79 -4.65
CA ALA A 86 6.65 29.96 -4.42
C ALA A 86 6.48 30.44 -2.97
N ASN A 87 7.59 30.84 -2.35
CA ASN A 87 7.67 31.26 -0.94
C ASN A 87 7.49 30.14 0.10
N SER A 88 7.65 28.89 -0.27
CA SER A 88 7.70 27.75 0.66
C SER A 88 9.11 27.60 1.20
N ALA A 89 9.39 28.11 2.38
CA ALA A 89 10.67 27.90 3.06
C ALA A 89 10.50 26.89 4.20
N SER A 90 11.46 25.95 4.31
CA SER A 90 11.56 24.99 5.43
C SER A 90 10.29 24.15 5.68
N GLN A 91 9.64 23.70 4.61
CA GLN A 91 8.48 22.83 4.71
C GLN A 91 8.88 21.34 4.68
N ALA A 92 8.23 20.53 5.51
CA ALA A 92 8.36 19.09 5.45
C ALA A 92 7.47 18.51 4.35
N LEU A 93 8.01 17.56 3.58
CA LEU A 93 7.28 16.79 2.60
C LEU A 93 7.04 15.38 3.14
N TYR A 94 5.85 14.85 2.88
CA TYR A 94 5.47 13.53 3.33
C TYR A 94 5.05 12.68 2.14
N LEU A 95 5.57 11.46 2.07
CA LEU A 95 4.98 10.40 1.27
C LEU A 95 3.87 9.75 2.11
N ALA A 96 2.65 9.74 1.62
CA ALA A 96 1.50 9.26 2.37
C ALA A 96 0.62 8.33 1.54
N LEU A 97 0.01 7.36 2.20
CA LEU A 97 -1.07 6.53 1.67
C LEU A 97 -2.35 6.77 2.48
N PRO A 98 -3.53 6.66 1.86
CA PRO A 98 -4.78 6.68 2.59
C PRO A 98 -4.81 5.61 3.68
N MET A 99 -5.31 5.95 4.86
CA MET A 99 -5.49 4.98 5.93
C MET A 99 -6.63 4.00 5.59
N LEU A 100 -6.47 2.76 6.03
CA LEU A 100 -7.57 1.79 6.02
C LEU A 100 -8.65 2.27 7.01
N ALA A 101 -9.75 2.77 6.48
CA ALA A 101 -10.90 3.20 7.29
C ALA A 101 -12.07 2.25 7.02
N GLY A 102 -12.78 1.83 8.08
CA GLY A 102 -13.80 0.78 8.01
C GLY A 102 -14.97 0.99 7.04
N HIS A 103 -15.11 2.20 6.49
CA HIS A 103 -16.17 2.57 5.52
C HIS A 103 -15.63 3.23 4.26
N ALA A 104 -14.31 3.32 4.09
CA ALA A 104 -13.70 3.90 2.89
C ALA A 104 -13.57 2.86 1.78
N VAL A 105 -13.59 3.32 0.53
CA VAL A 105 -13.24 2.49 -0.63
C VAL A 105 -11.74 2.23 -0.57
N GLU A 106 -11.36 0.99 -0.27
CA GLU A 106 -9.94 0.60 -0.14
C GLU A 106 -9.31 0.38 -1.51
N VAL A 107 -10.09 -0.10 -2.48
CA VAL A 107 -9.62 -0.48 -3.82
C VAL A 107 -10.38 0.32 -4.88
N ARG A 108 -9.66 0.99 -5.78
CA ARG A 108 -10.25 1.63 -6.95
C ARG A 108 -10.02 0.80 -8.21
N HIS A 109 -10.92 0.86 -9.15
CA HIS A 109 -10.68 0.37 -10.50
C HIS A 109 -9.81 1.34 -11.31
N PRO A 110 -9.02 0.86 -12.29
CA PRO A 110 -8.13 1.70 -13.09
C PRO A 110 -8.83 2.89 -13.78
N ALA A 111 -10.11 2.74 -14.13
CA ALA A 111 -10.93 3.81 -14.74
C ALA A 111 -11.36 4.92 -13.76
N GLN A 112 -11.20 4.72 -12.47
CA GLN A 112 -11.60 5.66 -11.42
C GLN A 112 -10.40 6.49 -10.96
N THR A 113 -10.02 7.51 -11.72
CA THR A 113 -8.84 8.35 -11.43
C THR A 113 -9.08 9.40 -10.36
N ASP A 114 -10.33 9.74 -10.09
CA ASP A 114 -10.80 10.77 -9.16
C ASP A 114 -11.02 10.23 -7.73
N VAL A 115 -10.96 8.92 -7.55
CA VAL A 115 -11.14 8.28 -6.23
C VAL A 115 -9.78 8.08 -5.56
N LEU A 116 -9.63 8.71 -4.40
CA LEU A 116 -8.47 8.45 -3.54
C LEU A 116 -8.67 7.12 -2.80
N ALA A 117 -7.96 6.10 -3.21
CA ALA A 117 -7.99 4.77 -2.61
C ALA A 117 -6.57 4.29 -2.28
N ARG A 118 -6.47 3.35 -1.36
CA ARG A 118 -5.19 2.80 -0.92
C ARG A 118 -4.56 1.89 -1.97
N TYR A 119 -5.40 1.13 -2.68
CA TYR A 119 -5.00 0.17 -3.70
C TYR A 119 -5.67 0.49 -5.03
N SER A 120 -5.06 0.05 -6.11
CA SER A 120 -5.66 0.05 -7.44
C SER A 120 -5.65 -1.39 -7.97
N SER A 121 -6.81 -1.88 -8.40
CA SER A 121 -6.89 -3.21 -9.00
C SER A 121 -6.39 -3.20 -10.44
N TYR A 122 -5.80 -4.30 -10.88
CA TYR A 122 -5.51 -4.57 -12.27
C TYR A 122 -5.73 -6.06 -12.57
N GLU A 123 -5.93 -6.40 -13.82
CA GLU A 123 -6.07 -7.79 -14.23
C GLU A 123 -4.72 -8.36 -14.65
N VAL A 124 -4.41 -9.56 -14.16
CA VAL A 124 -3.20 -10.29 -14.51
C VAL A 124 -3.53 -11.74 -14.79
N GLU A 125 -2.79 -12.36 -15.70
CA GLU A 125 -2.86 -13.79 -15.91
C GLU A 125 -1.98 -14.47 -14.88
N VAL A 126 -2.59 -15.32 -14.07
CA VAL A 126 -1.90 -16.08 -13.01
C VAL A 126 -1.98 -17.57 -13.39
N GLY A 127 -0.81 -18.19 -13.48
CA GLY A 127 -0.71 -19.63 -13.72
C GLY A 127 -1.21 -20.43 -12.51
N ASP A 128 -2.01 -21.46 -12.77
CA ASP A 128 -2.35 -22.44 -11.75
C ASP A 128 -1.12 -23.34 -11.51
N ALA A 129 -0.61 -23.34 -10.28
CA ALA A 129 0.56 -24.13 -9.89
C ALA A 129 0.31 -25.66 -9.99
N ASN A 130 -0.94 -26.10 -9.98
CA ASN A 130 -1.29 -27.52 -10.04
C ASN A 130 -1.70 -27.97 -11.44
N ALA A 131 -2.39 -27.13 -12.21
CA ALA A 131 -2.96 -27.50 -13.50
C ALA A 131 -2.16 -26.97 -14.70
N GLY A 132 -1.30 -25.97 -14.50
CA GLY A 132 -0.52 -25.33 -15.58
C GLY A 132 -1.38 -24.51 -16.56
N GLU A 133 -2.64 -24.26 -16.24
CA GLU A 133 -3.53 -23.41 -17.03
C GLU A 133 -3.54 -21.99 -16.48
N ASP A 134 -3.44 -21.02 -17.40
CA ASP A 134 -3.49 -19.61 -17.02
C ASP A 134 -4.93 -19.13 -16.89
N THR A 135 -5.24 -18.49 -15.77
CA THR A 135 -6.55 -17.90 -15.51
C THR A 135 -6.38 -16.41 -15.19
N ARG A 136 -7.19 -15.56 -15.80
CA ARG A 136 -7.20 -14.13 -15.48
C ARG A 136 -7.88 -13.90 -14.13
N CYS A 137 -7.19 -13.18 -13.24
CA CYS A 137 -7.79 -12.69 -12.01
C CYS A 137 -7.45 -11.22 -11.79
N ALA A 138 -8.32 -10.51 -11.06
CA ALA A 138 -8.08 -9.14 -10.63
C ALA A 138 -7.20 -9.13 -9.36
N ILE A 139 -6.12 -8.40 -9.40
CA ILE A 139 -5.17 -8.20 -8.30
C ILE A 139 -5.14 -6.72 -7.89
#